data_059f3e52afdd1ceaf24250166f51c020
#
_entry.id   059f3e52afdd1ceaf24250166f51c020
#
_cell.length_a   1.000
_cell.length_b   1.000
_cell.length_c   1.000
_cell.angle_alpha   90.00
_cell.angle_beta   90.00
_cell.angle_gamma   90.00
#
_symmetry.space_group_name_H-M   'P 1'
#
loop_
_entity.id
_entity.type
_entity.pdbx_description
1 polymer ?
#
loop_
_entity_poly.entity_id
_entity_poly.type
_entity_poly.pdbx_seq_one_letter_code
_entity_poly.pdbx_strand_id
1 'polypeptide(L)'
;MDKLIIRGGAPLEGQVRVSGAKNAVLPILAGTLLADGPVVVENVPHLNDVTTTMALLGRMGVQLVVDERMNIEVDSRQVKELYAPYDLVKTMRASILVLGPMLARHGRAEVSLPGGCAIGSRPVNLHLEGLRALGADVWVEDGYIHARASRLKGTRFVLDAVTVTGTENLMMAATLAEGTTVLENAAREPEVVDLANFLNRMGAQVSGAGTDRIVIDGVRSLRGTRYRVLPDRIETGTFLCAAAMSGGKVRIRDTQPDLLDAVLTKLEEAGAHLNTTDDTIELSMDGRRAKAVHVRTAPFPAFPTDMQAQFSALNAVAEGAGTITETVFENRFMHIQEMQRMGANMRVEGNTAIIQGVDRLTAAPVMATDLRASASLILAGLVADGETTVDRIYHIDRGYECIEEKLSQLGARIRRVPA
;
A
#
# COMPACT_ATOMS: atom_id res chain seq x y z
N MET A 1 17.77 -8.27 15.27
CA MET A 1 16.60 -8.19 14.34
C MET A 1 15.67 -9.34 14.70
N ASP A 2 14.38 -9.23 14.42
CA ASP A 2 13.44 -10.32 14.68
C ASP A 2 13.26 -11.21 13.45
N LYS A 3 12.75 -12.43 13.67
CA LYS A 3 12.34 -13.38 12.64
C LYS A 3 11.01 -14.01 13.01
N LEU A 4 10.30 -14.56 12.02
CA LEU A 4 9.10 -15.34 12.25
C LEU A 4 9.39 -16.83 12.14
N ILE A 5 8.82 -17.59 13.05
CA ILE A 5 8.82 -19.06 13.05
C ILE A 5 7.39 -19.50 12.81
N ILE A 6 7.18 -20.30 11.74
CA ILE A 6 5.85 -20.72 11.28
C ILE A 6 5.83 -22.24 11.19
N ARG A 7 4.91 -22.87 11.90
CA ARG A 7 4.65 -24.29 11.77
C ARG A 7 3.39 -24.50 10.94
N GLY A 8 3.55 -25.01 9.74
CA GLY A 8 2.47 -25.17 8.78
C GLY A 8 1.53 -26.37 9.05
N GLY A 9 0.55 -26.54 8.18
CA GLY A 9 -0.32 -27.71 8.12
C GLY A 9 -1.63 -27.63 8.92
N ALA A 10 -1.99 -26.48 9.49
CA ALA A 10 -3.29 -26.28 10.11
C ALA A 10 -4.20 -25.43 9.19
N PRO A 11 -5.48 -25.83 8.97
CA PRO A 11 -6.44 -24.95 8.31
C PRO A 11 -6.65 -23.69 9.18
N LEU A 12 -6.82 -22.55 8.52
CA LEU A 12 -7.14 -21.31 9.23
C LEU A 12 -8.64 -21.21 9.49
N GLU A 13 -9.01 -20.98 10.74
CA GLU A 13 -10.39 -20.83 11.17
C GLU A 13 -10.51 -19.68 12.19
N GLY A 14 -11.56 -18.88 12.06
CA GLY A 14 -11.82 -17.81 13.02
C GLY A 14 -12.17 -16.50 12.36
N GLN A 15 -11.95 -15.41 13.12
CA GLN A 15 -12.23 -14.07 12.63
C GLN A 15 -11.08 -13.12 12.99
N VAL A 16 -10.85 -12.16 12.11
CA VAL A 16 -9.83 -11.12 12.30
C VAL A 16 -10.34 -9.77 11.82
N ARG A 17 -9.87 -8.71 12.47
CA ARG A 17 -10.13 -7.33 12.09
C ARG A 17 -9.01 -6.80 11.24
N VAL A 18 -9.35 -6.08 10.16
CA VAL A 18 -8.40 -5.40 9.28
C VAL A 18 -8.06 -4.01 9.82
N SER A 19 -6.81 -3.62 9.68
CA SER A 19 -6.33 -2.28 10.01
C SER A 19 -6.61 -1.27 8.90
N GLY A 20 -6.37 0.00 9.18
CA GLY A 20 -6.39 1.05 8.17
C GLY A 20 -5.34 0.82 7.08
N ALA A 21 -5.64 1.28 5.88
CA ALA A 21 -4.79 1.06 4.72
C ALA A 21 -3.49 1.85 4.80
N LYS A 22 -2.36 1.13 4.71
CA LYS A 22 -1.03 1.73 4.59
C LYS A 22 -0.97 2.77 3.48
N ASN A 23 -1.42 2.38 2.29
CA ASN A 23 -1.29 3.21 1.08
C ASN A 23 -2.26 4.42 1.10
N ALA A 24 -3.22 4.47 2.02
CA ALA A 24 -4.09 5.61 2.24
C ALA A 24 -3.61 6.53 3.37
N VAL A 25 -3.14 5.96 4.47
CA VAL A 25 -2.72 6.77 5.62
C VAL A 25 -1.50 7.64 5.31
N LEU A 26 -0.56 7.17 4.51
CA LEU A 26 0.65 7.92 4.18
C LEU A 26 0.36 9.23 3.40
N PRO A 27 -0.42 9.23 2.30
CA PRO A 27 -0.81 10.46 1.65
C PRO A 27 -1.71 11.35 2.51
N ILE A 28 -2.59 10.79 3.35
CA ILE A 28 -3.42 11.55 4.29
C ILE A 28 -2.55 12.28 5.31
N LEU A 29 -1.55 11.62 5.90
CA LEU A 29 -0.60 12.26 6.81
C LEU A 29 0.20 13.37 6.12
N ALA A 30 0.64 13.17 4.87
CA ALA A 30 1.28 14.24 4.09
C ALA A 30 0.30 15.40 3.83
N GLY A 31 -0.95 15.10 3.52
CA GLY A 31 -2.02 16.07 3.28
C GLY A 31 -2.35 16.93 4.50
N THR A 32 -2.06 16.47 5.72
CA THR A 32 -2.23 17.28 6.94
C THR A 32 -1.38 18.55 6.93
N LEU A 33 -0.29 18.58 6.16
CA LEU A 33 0.54 19.78 5.97
C LEU A 33 -0.23 20.94 5.33
N LEU A 34 -1.34 20.69 4.65
CA LEU A 34 -2.18 21.71 4.03
C LEU A 34 -3.15 22.38 5.01
N ALA A 35 -3.37 21.80 6.19
CA ALA A 35 -4.42 22.23 7.12
C ALA A 35 -4.01 23.47 7.92
N ASP A 36 -4.95 24.41 8.06
CA ASP A 36 -4.84 25.58 8.93
C ASP A 36 -5.58 25.32 10.26
N GLY A 37 -5.26 24.22 10.90
CA GLY A 37 -5.83 23.74 12.15
C GLY A 37 -5.50 22.29 12.42
N PRO A 38 -5.78 21.79 13.64
CA PRO A 38 -5.49 20.40 13.99
C PRO A 38 -6.31 19.42 13.16
N VAL A 39 -5.67 18.33 12.74
CA VAL A 39 -6.28 17.19 12.03
C VAL A 39 -6.16 15.96 12.90
N VAL A 40 -7.26 15.24 13.12
CA VAL A 40 -7.26 13.95 13.80
C VAL A 40 -7.46 12.84 12.76
N VAL A 41 -6.45 12.01 12.58
CA VAL A 41 -6.48 10.85 11.69
C VAL A 41 -6.78 9.60 12.51
N GLU A 42 -7.86 8.91 12.19
CA GLU A 42 -8.34 7.71 12.87
C GLU A 42 -8.09 6.45 12.04
N ASN A 43 -8.12 5.28 12.69
CA ASN A 43 -7.86 3.98 12.07
C ASN A 43 -6.45 3.89 11.46
N VAL A 44 -5.47 4.47 12.13
CA VAL A 44 -4.09 4.45 11.68
C VAL A 44 -3.44 3.12 12.05
N PRO A 45 -2.86 2.37 11.10
CA PRO A 45 -2.17 1.12 11.40
C PRO A 45 -0.81 1.38 12.06
N HIS A 46 -0.42 0.51 12.99
CA HIS A 46 0.90 0.56 13.60
C HIS A 46 1.96 -0.06 12.67
N LEU A 47 2.54 0.75 11.79
CA LEU A 47 3.50 0.33 10.77
C LEU A 47 4.78 1.15 10.83
N ASN A 48 5.92 0.54 10.46
CA ASN A 48 7.20 1.25 10.36
C ASN A 48 7.13 2.45 9.40
N ASP A 49 6.40 2.34 8.29
CA ASP A 49 6.26 3.43 7.32
C ASP A 49 5.42 4.59 7.92
N VAL A 50 4.44 4.32 8.76
CA VAL A 50 3.69 5.36 9.51
C VAL A 50 4.60 6.06 10.50
N THR A 51 5.38 5.31 11.28
CA THR A 51 6.36 5.86 12.24
C THR A 51 7.40 6.73 11.53
N THR A 52 7.89 6.29 10.35
CA THR A 52 8.82 7.08 9.53
C THR A 52 8.17 8.38 9.03
N THR A 53 6.90 8.33 8.61
CA THR A 53 6.16 9.54 8.19
C THR A 53 6.00 10.51 9.36
N MET A 54 5.64 10.02 10.54
CA MET A 54 5.54 10.84 11.75
C MET A 54 6.89 11.48 12.11
N ALA A 55 7.99 10.71 12.02
CA ALA A 55 9.33 11.23 12.25
C ALA A 55 9.70 12.33 11.23
N LEU A 56 9.33 12.15 9.95
CA LEU A 56 9.53 13.17 8.92
C LEU A 56 8.75 14.46 9.22
N LEU A 57 7.44 14.34 9.52
CA LEU A 57 6.59 15.47 9.87
C LEU A 57 7.09 16.17 11.15
N GLY A 58 7.48 15.41 12.18
CA GLY A 58 8.06 15.96 13.41
C GLY A 58 9.37 16.70 13.15
N ARG A 59 10.24 16.22 12.25
CA ARG A 59 11.46 16.91 11.82
C ARG A 59 11.16 18.25 11.16
N MET A 60 10.05 18.35 10.44
CA MET A 60 9.59 19.60 9.83
C MET A 60 8.99 20.59 10.85
N GLY A 61 8.82 20.19 12.10
CA GLY A 61 8.24 21.00 13.17
C GLY A 61 6.73 20.85 13.35
N VAL A 62 6.15 19.82 12.75
CA VAL A 62 4.75 19.44 12.98
C VAL A 62 4.59 18.86 14.38
N GLN A 63 3.54 19.26 15.09
CA GLN A 63 3.19 18.68 16.39
C GLN A 63 2.33 17.44 16.16
N LEU A 64 2.69 16.33 16.79
CA LEU A 64 2.04 15.03 16.65
C LEU A 64 1.71 14.48 18.03
N VAL A 65 0.46 14.07 18.25
CA VAL A 65 0.01 13.40 19.47
C VAL A 65 -0.68 12.09 19.05
N VAL A 66 -0.23 10.98 19.58
CA VAL A 66 -0.81 9.65 19.34
C VAL A 66 -1.57 9.22 20.58
N ASP A 67 -2.84 8.86 20.44
CA ASP A 67 -3.65 8.34 21.53
C ASP A 67 -3.52 6.80 21.65
N GLU A 68 -4.11 6.24 22.69
CA GLU A 68 -4.10 4.80 22.99
C GLU A 68 -4.82 3.93 21.94
N ARG A 69 -5.62 4.55 21.05
CA ARG A 69 -6.33 3.89 19.94
C ARG A 69 -5.59 4.05 18.61
N MET A 70 -4.35 4.55 18.64
CA MET A 70 -3.56 4.87 17.46
C MET A 70 -4.17 5.96 16.57
N ASN A 71 -5.06 6.80 17.10
CA ASN A 71 -5.43 8.02 16.39
C ASN A 71 -4.29 9.03 16.51
N ILE A 72 -4.01 9.74 15.43
CA ILE A 72 -2.94 10.73 15.38
C ILE A 72 -3.55 12.13 15.23
N GLU A 73 -3.35 12.98 16.23
CA GLU A 73 -3.61 14.41 16.09
C GLU A 73 -2.37 15.08 15.53
N VAL A 74 -2.54 15.83 14.44
CA VAL A 74 -1.49 16.49 13.68
C VAL A 74 -1.77 17.97 13.61
N ASP A 75 -0.86 18.81 14.13
CA ASP A 75 -0.92 20.26 14.01
C ASP A 75 0.28 20.78 13.21
N SER A 76 0.02 21.18 11.97
CA SER A 76 1.02 21.67 11.02
C SER A 76 1.11 23.19 10.91
N ARG A 77 0.46 23.94 11.81
CA ARG A 77 0.46 25.42 11.76
C ARG A 77 1.83 26.04 12.00
N GLN A 78 2.72 25.33 12.66
CA GLN A 78 4.06 25.83 13.03
C GLN A 78 5.19 25.07 12.33
N VAL A 79 4.98 24.67 11.07
CA VAL A 79 6.05 24.08 10.25
C VAL A 79 7.20 25.06 10.14
N LYS A 80 8.42 24.62 10.47
CA LYS A 80 9.64 25.44 10.47
C LYS A 80 10.58 25.07 9.35
N GLU A 81 10.69 23.76 9.08
CA GLU A 81 11.62 23.20 8.11
C GLU A 81 10.84 22.68 6.90
N LEU A 82 11.12 23.22 5.73
CA LEU A 82 10.53 22.79 4.45
C LEU A 82 11.47 21.84 3.72
N TYR A 83 12.03 20.90 4.46
CA TYR A 83 13.10 20.02 4.05
C TYR A 83 12.83 18.56 4.47
N ALA A 84 12.91 17.65 3.52
CA ALA A 84 12.79 16.20 3.73
C ALA A 84 14.16 15.52 3.48
N PRO A 85 14.90 15.14 4.55
CA PRO A 85 16.28 14.67 4.45
C PRO A 85 16.39 13.26 3.87
N TYR A 86 17.53 12.97 3.23
CA TYR A 86 17.83 11.69 2.62
C TYR A 86 17.65 10.49 3.57
N ASP A 87 18.06 10.62 4.84
CA ASP A 87 17.99 9.52 5.80
C ASP A 87 16.57 8.99 6.04
N LEU A 88 15.55 9.83 5.99
CA LEU A 88 14.15 9.44 6.10
C LEU A 88 13.55 9.05 4.75
N VAL A 89 13.87 9.80 3.69
CA VAL A 89 13.32 9.54 2.35
C VAL A 89 13.84 8.23 1.74
N LYS A 90 15.11 7.87 1.95
CA LYS A 90 15.70 6.63 1.41
C LYS A 90 15.00 5.36 1.89
N THR A 91 14.43 5.39 3.09
CA THR A 91 13.76 4.23 3.69
C THR A 91 12.32 4.07 3.23
N MET A 92 11.69 5.17 2.76
CA MET A 92 10.28 5.19 2.40
C MET A 92 10.02 6.14 1.22
N ARG A 93 9.77 5.58 0.03
CA ARG A 93 9.50 6.40 -1.18
C ARG A 93 8.30 7.34 -1.05
N ALA A 94 7.29 6.95 -0.26
CA ALA A 94 6.11 7.79 -0.02
C ALA A 94 6.45 9.16 0.60
N SER A 95 7.67 9.33 1.12
CA SER A 95 8.16 10.63 1.62
C SER A 95 8.13 11.74 0.54
N ILE A 96 8.14 11.38 -0.76
CA ILE A 96 7.95 12.33 -1.86
C ILE A 96 6.60 13.08 -1.78
N LEU A 97 5.60 12.51 -1.10
CA LEU A 97 4.26 13.08 -0.99
C LEU A 97 4.19 14.37 -0.19
N VAL A 98 5.22 14.74 0.57
CA VAL A 98 5.28 16.03 1.26
C VAL A 98 5.62 17.18 0.31
N LEU A 99 6.13 16.89 -0.90
CA LEU A 99 6.58 17.88 -1.88
C LEU A 99 5.44 18.81 -2.31
N GLY A 100 4.31 18.26 -2.75
CA GLY A 100 3.15 19.03 -3.19
C GLY A 100 2.53 19.90 -2.10
N PRO A 101 2.20 19.35 -0.92
CA PRO A 101 1.67 20.11 0.20
C PRO A 101 2.59 21.24 0.69
N MET A 102 3.90 20.99 0.83
CA MET A 102 4.84 22.04 1.23
C MET A 102 4.89 23.18 0.22
N LEU A 103 4.99 22.84 -1.06
CA LEU A 103 5.04 23.82 -2.13
C LEU A 103 3.74 24.63 -2.20
N ALA A 104 2.59 23.98 -2.12
CA ALA A 104 1.29 24.63 -2.21
C ALA A 104 1.04 25.61 -1.06
N ARG A 105 1.40 25.23 0.17
CA ARG A 105 1.13 26.03 1.36
C ARG A 105 2.20 27.08 1.65
N HIS A 106 3.47 26.73 1.43
CA HIS A 106 4.61 27.55 1.87
C HIS A 106 5.41 28.16 0.71
N GLY A 107 5.07 27.82 -0.54
CA GLY A 107 5.72 28.36 -1.73
C GLY A 107 7.12 27.82 -2.00
N ARG A 108 7.62 26.87 -1.20
CA ARG A 108 8.90 26.22 -1.39
C ARG A 108 8.91 24.82 -0.78
N ALA A 109 9.75 23.95 -1.31
CA ALA A 109 10.01 22.63 -0.78
C ALA A 109 11.38 22.13 -1.22
N GLU A 110 12.04 21.37 -0.35
CA GLU A 110 13.28 20.68 -0.65
C GLU A 110 13.13 19.22 -0.16
N VAL A 111 13.15 18.27 -1.09
CA VAL A 111 12.90 16.87 -0.80
C VAL A 111 13.99 16.02 -1.44
N SER A 112 14.66 15.17 -0.65
CA SER A 112 15.63 14.23 -1.20
C SER A 112 14.99 13.36 -2.28
N LEU A 113 15.73 13.07 -3.34
CA LEU A 113 15.33 12.04 -4.28
C LEU A 113 15.17 10.71 -3.54
N PRO A 114 14.06 9.99 -3.74
CA PRO A 114 13.90 8.68 -3.16
C PRO A 114 14.94 7.72 -3.75
N GLY A 115 15.50 6.85 -2.90
CA GLY A 115 16.42 5.81 -3.33
C GLY A 115 15.79 4.83 -4.32
N GLY A 116 16.60 3.94 -4.89
CA GLY A 116 16.15 2.88 -5.78
C GLY A 116 15.09 1.99 -5.14
N CYS A 117 14.25 1.36 -5.96
CA CYS A 117 13.24 0.42 -5.52
C CYS A 117 13.58 -0.98 -6.01
N ALA A 118 13.53 -1.97 -5.10
CA ALA A 118 13.84 -3.37 -5.43
C ALA A 118 12.88 -3.97 -6.46
N ILE A 119 11.63 -3.50 -6.51
CA ILE A 119 10.57 -4.05 -7.37
C ILE A 119 10.51 -3.42 -8.77
N GLY A 120 11.29 -2.37 -9.05
CA GLY A 120 11.36 -1.75 -10.38
C GLY A 120 11.50 -0.24 -10.39
N SER A 121 11.53 0.31 -11.60
CA SER A 121 11.66 1.75 -11.85
C SER A 121 10.38 2.49 -11.41
N ARG A 122 10.55 3.53 -10.62
CA ARG A 122 9.48 4.43 -10.19
C ARG A 122 9.96 5.87 -10.34
N PRO A 123 10.00 6.40 -11.56
CA PRO A 123 10.52 7.73 -11.79
C PRO A 123 9.64 8.78 -11.11
N VAL A 124 10.27 9.82 -10.57
CA VAL A 124 9.56 10.95 -9.95
C VAL A 124 9.29 12.08 -10.96
N ASN A 125 9.71 11.92 -12.20
CA ASN A 125 9.58 12.93 -13.26
C ASN A 125 8.14 13.42 -13.42
N LEU A 126 7.13 12.53 -13.35
CA LEU A 126 5.71 12.92 -13.47
C LEU A 126 5.27 13.87 -12.35
N HIS A 127 5.80 13.71 -11.14
CA HIS A 127 5.57 14.68 -10.06
C HIS A 127 6.16 16.04 -10.42
N LEU A 128 7.41 16.07 -10.92
CA LEU A 128 8.11 17.31 -11.24
C LEU A 128 7.48 18.04 -12.42
N GLU A 129 7.11 17.30 -13.47
CA GLU A 129 6.45 17.83 -14.66
C GLU A 129 5.07 18.42 -14.32
N GLY A 130 4.28 17.74 -13.50
CA GLY A 130 3.00 18.23 -13.04
C GLY A 130 3.12 19.49 -12.19
N LEU A 131 4.11 19.57 -11.29
CA LEU A 131 4.36 20.77 -10.51
C LEU A 131 4.85 21.95 -11.38
N ARG A 132 5.67 21.69 -12.41
CA ARG A 132 6.04 22.72 -13.40
C ARG A 132 4.83 23.20 -14.20
N ALA A 133 3.94 22.29 -14.58
CA ALA A 133 2.69 22.65 -15.26
C ALA A 133 1.78 23.52 -14.39
N LEU A 134 1.81 23.32 -13.06
CA LEU A 134 1.15 24.20 -12.07
C LEU A 134 1.88 25.52 -11.86
N GLY A 135 2.96 25.80 -12.60
CA GLY A 135 3.70 27.07 -12.57
C GLY A 135 4.84 27.14 -11.53
N ALA A 136 5.26 26.02 -10.99
CA ALA A 136 6.42 25.97 -10.10
C ALA A 136 7.74 25.94 -10.89
N ASP A 137 8.77 26.58 -10.32
CA ASP A 137 10.16 26.35 -10.70
C ASP A 137 10.66 25.12 -9.94
N VAL A 138 11.03 24.06 -10.67
CA VAL A 138 11.43 22.78 -10.09
C VAL A 138 12.71 22.28 -10.76
N TRP A 139 13.73 22.02 -9.94
CA TRP A 139 15.02 21.47 -10.40
C TRP A 139 15.55 20.42 -9.44
N VAL A 140 16.53 19.69 -9.90
CA VAL A 140 17.24 18.67 -9.08
C VAL A 140 18.70 19.10 -8.96
N GLU A 141 19.19 19.18 -7.74
CA GLU A 141 20.55 19.54 -7.41
C GLU A 141 21.02 18.76 -6.18
N ASP A 142 22.25 18.28 -6.19
CA ASP A 142 22.88 17.53 -5.08
C ASP A 142 22.03 16.34 -4.52
N GLY A 143 21.22 15.71 -5.38
CA GLY A 143 20.35 14.61 -4.99
C GLY A 143 19.03 15.05 -4.33
N TYR A 144 18.72 16.34 -4.39
CA TYR A 144 17.47 16.90 -3.85
C TYR A 144 16.61 17.52 -4.95
N ILE A 145 15.31 17.39 -4.79
CA ILE A 145 14.30 18.11 -5.56
C ILE A 145 14.07 19.44 -4.85
N HIS A 146 14.31 20.53 -5.56
CA HIS A 146 13.98 21.88 -5.12
C HIS A 146 12.76 22.35 -5.89
N ALA A 147 11.79 22.93 -5.19
CA ALA A 147 10.60 23.51 -5.81
C ALA A 147 10.26 24.86 -5.19
N ARG A 148 9.89 25.83 -6.05
CA ARG A 148 9.47 27.17 -5.65
C ARG A 148 8.31 27.67 -6.49
N ALA A 149 7.37 28.34 -5.84
CA ALA A 149 6.30 29.07 -6.50
C ALA A 149 5.79 30.19 -5.59
N SER A 150 5.48 31.36 -6.12
CA SER A 150 4.77 32.37 -5.35
C SER A 150 3.35 31.93 -5.01
N ARG A 151 2.68 31.32 -5.98
CA ARG A 151 1.41 30.60 -5.88
C ARG A 151 1.29 29.68 -7.09
N LEU A 152 0.80 28.47 -6.86
CA LEU A 152 0.50 27.52 -7.93
C LEU A 152 -0.73 28.02 -8.70
N LYS A 153 -0.80 27.67 -9.99
CA LYS A 153 -1.89 28.05 -10.91
C LYS A 153 -2.52 26.81 -11.48
N GLY A 154 -3.85 26.79 -11.49
CA GLY A 154 -4.63 25.72 -12.09
C GLY A 154 -4.26 25.53 -13.56
N THR A 155 -4.22 24.27 -13.98
CA THR A 155 -3.84 23.86 -15.34
C THR A 155 -4.51 22.55 -15.71
N ARG A 156 -4.52 22.22 -16.98
CA ARG A 156 -4.80 20.87 -17.46
C ARG A 156 -3.49 20.12 -17.63
N PHE A 157 -3.34 19.02 -16.95
CA PHE A 157 -2.15 18.18 -17.02
C PHE A 157 -2.54 16.73 -17.31
N VAL A 158 -1.95 16.14 -18.34
CA VAL A 158 -2.12 14.72 -18.71
C VAL A 158 -0.91 13.96 -18.19
N LEU A 159 -1.14 12.95 -17.35
CA LEU A 159 -0.11 12.06 -16.86
C LEU A 159 0.27 11.06 -17.97
N ASP A 160 1.52 11.02 -18.39
CA ASP A 160 2.00 10.11 -19.45
C ASP A 160 1.84 8.64 -19.07
N ALA A 161 1.85 8.36 -17.77
CA ALA A 161 1.58 7.03 -17.21
C ALA A 161 0.74 7.17 -15.94
N VAL A 162 -0.10 6.16 -15.67
CA VAL A 162 -0.85 6.09 -14.42
C VAL A 162 0.12 5.95 -13.24
N THR A 163 0.06 6.88 -12.30
CA THR A 163 0.87 6.86 -11.09
C THR A 163 0.03 7.27 -9.87
N VAL A 164 -0.02 6.41 -8.87
CA VAL A 164 -0.78 6.67 -7.64
C VAL A 164 -0.19 7.87 -6.90
N THR A 165 1.08 7.80 -6.51
CA THR A 165 1.73 8.88 -5.75
C THR A 165 1.86 10.17 -6.55
N GLY A 166 2.01 10.12 -7.87
CA GLY A 166 1.99 11.29 -8.74
C GLY A 166 0.63 11.98 -8.73
N THR A 167 -0.45 11.21 -8.89
CA THR A 167 -1.83 11.72 -8.80
C THR A 167 -2.10 12.35 -7.43
N GLU A 168 -1.74 11.67 -6.34
CA GLU A 168 -1.92 12.13 -4.97
C GLU A 168 -1.17 13.44 -4.70
N ASN A 169 0.10 13.50 -5.09
CA ASN A 169 0.95 14.66 -4.86
C ASN A 169 0.45 15.89 -5.63
N LEU A 170 0.08 15.72 -6.90
CA LEU A 170 -0.46 16.80 -7.74
C LEU A 170 -1.86 17.23 -7.29
N MET A 171 -2.71 16.29 -6.85
CA MET A 171 -4.03 16.59 -6.30
C MET A 171 -3.90 17.44 -5.04
N MET A 172 -3.00 17.09 -4.11
CA MET A 172 -2.72 17.89 -2.91
C MET A 172 -2.20 19.28 -3.26
N ALA A 173 -1.24 19.36 -4.18
CA ALA A 173 -0.68 20.64 -4.62
C ALA A 173 -1.74 21.57 -5.24
N ALA A 174 -2.65 21.01 -6.03
CA ALA A 174 -3.70 21.75 -6.73
C ALA A 174 -4.78 22.34 -5.80
N THR A 175 -4.95 21.80 -4.57
CA THR A 175 -6.01 22.27 -3.66
C THR A 175 -5.89 23.74 -3.27
N LEU A 176 -4.68 24.29 -3.24
CA LEU A 176 -4.42 25.70 -2.91
C LEU A 176 -3.97 26.53 -4.13
N ALA A 177 -4.00 25.94 -5.33
CA ALA A 177 -3.66 26.67 -6.57
C ALA A 177 -4.73 27.73 -6.90
N GLU A 178 -4.36 28.71 -7.71
CA GLU A 178 -5.31 29.69 -8.24
C GLU A 178 -6.01 29.12 -9.48
N GLY A 179 -7.35 29.06 -9.45
CA GLY A 179 -8.17 28.54 -10.55
C GLY A 179 -8.37 27.02 -10.50
N THR A 180 -8.71 26.43 -11.62
CA THR A 180 -9.07 25.01 -11.73
C THR A 180 -7.93 24.21 -12.29
N THR A 181 -7.64 23.05 -11.69
CA THR A 181 -6.70 22.04 -12.20
C THR A 181 -7.49 20.83 -12.69
N VAL A 182 -7.11 20.29 -13.84
CA VAL A 182 -7.64 19.04 -14.39
C VAL A 182 -6.48 18.07 -14.56
N LEU A 183 -6.51 16.96 -13.79
CA LEU A 183 -5.57 15.85 -13.96
C LEU A 183 -6.23 14.78 -14.83
N GLU A 184 -5.60 14.42 -15.94
CA GLU A 184 -6.07 13.35 -16.85
C GLU A 184 -5.11 12.17 -16.82
N ASN A 185 -5.62 10.99 -17.12
CA ASN A 185 -4.95 9.70 -16.92
C ASN A 185 -4.53 9.50 -15.46
N ALA A 186 -5.35 10.00 -14.54
CA ALA A 186 -5.13 9.90 -13.11
C ALA A 186 -5.29 8.46 -12.61
N ALA A 187 -4.62 8.14 -11.52
CA ALA A 187 -4.82 6.89 -10.81
C ALA A 187 -6.23 6.83 -10.18
N ARG A 188 -6.83 5.64 -10.19
CA ARG A 188 -8.24 5.40 -9.80
C ARG A 188 -8.36 4.61 -8.50
N GLU A 189 -7.25 4.27 -7.89
CA GLU A 189 -7.17 3.45 -6.69
C GLU A 189 -8.03 4.02 -5.55
N PRO A 190 -8.65 3.15 -4.74
CA PRO A 190 -9.47 3.56 -3.58
C PRO A 190 -8.74 4.51 -2.63
N GLU A 191 -7.43 4.37 -2.51
CA GLU A 191 -6.57 5.21 -1.66
C GLU A 191 -6.50 6.66 -2.20
N VAL A 192 -6.56 6.84 -3.52
CA VAL A 192 -6.65 8.17 -4.16
C VAL A 192 -8.02 8.80 -3.89
N VAL A 193 -9.08 8.00 -3.93
CA VAL A 193 -10.44 8.44 -3.57
C VAL A 193 -10.51 8.84 -2.10
N ASP A 194 -9.88 8.06 -1.22
CA ASP A 194 -9.83 8.33 0.22
C ASP A 194 -9.10 9.65 0.51
N LEU A 195 -7.97 9.91 -0.17
CA LEU A 195 -7.27 11.19 -0.08
C LEU A 195 -8.16 12.35 -0.56
N ALA A 196 -8.86 12.20 -1.68
CA ALA A 196 -9.79 13.23 -2.18
C ALA A 196 -10.91 13.53 -1.16
N ASN A 197 -11.48 12.49 -0.55
CA ASN A 197 -12.49 12.63 0.49
C ASN A 197 -11.94 13.35 1.73
N PHE A 198 -10.73 13.01 2.15
CA PHE A 198 -10.03 13.69 3.23
C PHE A 198 -9.82 15.19 2.93
N LEU A 199 -9.29 15.52 1.73
CA LEU A 199 -9.08 16.90 1.30
C LEU A 199 -10.41 17.68 1.26
N ASN A 200 -11.48 17.08 0.72
CA ASN A 200 -12.82 17.69 0.69
C ASN A 200 -13.37 17.91 2.11
N ARG A 201 -13.08 17.01 3.04
CA ARG A 201 -13.47 17.18 4.45
C ARG A 201 -12.77 18.36 5.09
N MET A 202 -11.55 18.69 4.66
CA MET A 202 -10.85 19.92 5.07
C MET A 202 -11.36 21.19 4.36
N GLY A 203 -12.19 21.06 3.34
CA GLY A 203 -12.77 22.18 2.59
C GLY A 203 -12.21 22.36 1.19
N ALA A 204 -11.43 21.41 0.66
CA ALA A 204 -11.06 21.39 -0.75
C ALA A 204 -12.28 21.12 -1.65
N GLN A 205 -12.11 21.36 -2.94
CA GLN A 205 -13.12 21.13 -3.97
C GLN A 205 -12.54 20.17 -5.03
N VAL A 206 -12.51 18.88 -4.69
CA VAL A 206 -12.01 17.80 -5.55
C VAL A 206 -13.18 16.96 -6.04
N SER A 207 -13.28 16.76 -7.33
CA SER A 207 -14.28 15.91 -7.98
C SER A 207 -13.66 14.96 -8.99
N GLY A 208 -14.36 13.87 -9.33
CA GLY A 208 -13.90 12.87 -10.30
C GLY A 208 -12.84 11.88 -9.77
N ALA A 209 -12.48 11.90 -8.49
CA ALA A 209 -11.62 10.87 -7.91
C ALA A 209 -12.26 9.47 -8.08
N GLY A 210 -11.44 8.47 -8.42
CA GLY A 210 -11.91 7.14 -8.82
C GLY A 210 -12.17 6.99 -10.33
N THR A 211 -12.08 8.09 -11.09
CA THR A 211 -12.05 8.09 -12.56
C THR A 211 -10.65 8.47 -13.07
N ASP A 212 -10.44 8.39 -14.36
CA ASP A 212 -9.20 8.83 -15.01
C ASP A 212 -9.06 10.36 -15.14
N ARG A 213 -10.09 11.11 -14.71
CA ARG A 213 -10.13 12.57 -14.78
C ARG A 213 -10.54 13.15 -13.44
N ILE A 214 -9.62 13.87 -12.78
CA ILE A 214 -9.85 14.55 -11.50
C ILE A 214 -9.84 16.05 -11.74
N VAL A 215 -10.84 16.75 -11.20
CA VAL A 215 -10.98 18.20 -11.28
C VAL A 215 -10.83 18.77 -9.86
N ILE A 216 -9.96 19.76 -9.71
CA ILE A 216 -9.66 20.42 -8.44
C ILE A 216 -9.85 21.92 -8.62
N ASP A 217 -10.84 22.51 -7.95
CA ASP A 217 -10.97 23.94 -7.86
C ASP A 217 -10.20 24.43 -6.62
N GLY A 218 -9.18 25.25 -6.84
CA GLY A 218 -8.31 25.70 -5.77
C GLY A 218 -9.02 26.63 -4.80
N VAL A 219 -8.70 26.47 -3.52
CA VAL A 219 -9.25 27.27 -2.42
C VAL A 219 -8.16 28.09 -1.73
N ARG A 220 -8.54 29.05 -0.88
CA ARG A 220 -7.57 29.92 -0.18
C ARG A 220 -6.91 29.23 1.01
N SER A 221 -7.64 28.38 1.71
CA SER A 221 -7.17 27.66 2.90
C SER A 221 -7.98 26.39 3.13
N LEU A 222 -7.37 25.45 3.85
CA LEU A 222 -7.99 24.20 4.28
C LEU A 222 -8.00 24.15 5.80
N ARG A 223 -9.13 23.76 6.38
CA ARG A 223 -9.34 23.70 7.84
C ARG A 223 -8.91 22.39 8.43
N GLY A 224 -8.69 22.35 9.75
CA GLY A 224 -8.56 21.11 10.51
C GLY A 224 -9.83 20.27 10.44
N THR A 225 -9.68 18.96 10.58
CA THR A 225 -10.79 18.00 10.52
C THR A 225 -10.49 16.72 11.29
N ARG A 226 -11.49 15.88 11.45
CA ARG A 226 -11.37 14.49 11.90
C ARG A 226 -11.70 13.57 10.72
N TYR A 227 -10.83 12.60 10.46
CA TYR A 227 -10.98 11.71 9.32
C TYR A 227 -10.56 10.28 9.66
N ARG A 228 -11.36 9.31 9.23
CA ARG A 228 -11.08 7.89 9.41
C ARG A 228 -10.56 7.31 8.10
N VAL A 229 -9.35 6.75 8.13
CA VAL A 229 -8.72 6.07 6.98
C VAL A 229 -9.50 4.81 6.62
N LEU A 230 -9.64 4.53 5.32
CA LEU A 230 -10.29 3.31 4.82
C LEU A 230 -9.52 2.04 5.25
N PRO A 231 -10.19 0.87 5.32
CA PRO A 231 -9.54 -0.39 5.66
C PRO A 231 -8.55 -0.85 4.57
N ASP A 232 -7.52 -1.59 4.98
CA ASP A 232 -6.51 -2.12 4.05
C ASP A 232 -7.04 -3.32 3.25
N ARG A 233 -7.40 -3.07 1.99
CA ARG A 233 -7.86 -4.11 1.05
C ARG A 233 -6.80 -5.16 0.74
N ILE A 234 -5.51 -4.81 0.84
CA ILE A 234 -4.41 -5.75 0.58
C ILE A 234 -4.18 -6.66 1.79
N GLU A 235 -4.28 -6.13 3.00
CA GLU A 235 -4.30 -6.95 4.22
C GLU A 235 -5.49 -7.93 4.17
N THR A 236 -6.70 -7.44 3.85
CA THR A 236 -7.89 -8.26 3.64
C THR A 236 -7.64 -9.40 2.66
N GLY A 237 -7.17 -9.09 1.45
CA GLY A 237 -6.88 -10.09 0.42
C GLY A 237 -5.81 -11.09 0.85
N THR A 238 -4.80 -10.65 1.61
CA THR A 238 -3.74 -11.51 2.14
C THR A 238 -4.29 -12.57 3.10
N PHE A 239 -5.16 -12.19 4.04
CA PHE A 239 -5.78 -13.15 4.96
C PHE A 239 -6.77 -14.10 4.24
N LEU A 240 -7.50 -13.60 3.24
CA LEU A 240 -8.36 -14.46 2.41
C LEU A 240 -7.54 -15.47 1.62
N CYS A 241 -6.39 -15.08 1.02
CA CYS A 241 -5.47 -15.99 0.37
C CYS A 241 -4.92 -17.04 1.34
N ALA A 242 -4.53 -16.66 2.54
CA ALA A 242 -4.05 -17.59 3.57
C ALA A 242 -5.10 -18.65 3.90
N ALA A 243 -6.36 -18.26 4.06
CA ALA A 243 -7.47 -19.17 4.30
C ALA A 243 -7.72 -20.09 3.09
N ALA A 244 -7.69 -19.54 1.87
CA ALA A 244 -7.87 -20.33 0.65
C ALA A 244 -6.78 -21.40 0.48
N MET A 245 -5.53 -21.05 0.75
CA MET A 245 -4.38 -21.97 0.67
C MET A 245 -4.47 -23.11 1.70
N SER A 246 -4.96 -22.82 2.90
CA SER A 246 -5.05 -23.78 4.01
C SER A 246 -6.31 -24.64 4.01
N GLY A 247 -7.24 -24.45 3.05
CA GLY A 247 -8.55 -25.12 3.03
C GLY A 247 -9.50 -24.62 4.13
N GLY A 248 -9.25 -23.45 4.68
CA GLY A 248 -9.85 -22.92 5.90
C GLY A 248 -11.20 -22.23 5.72
N LYS A 249 -11.69 -21.68 6.83
CA LYS A 249 -12.90 -20.85 6.91
C LYS A 249 -12.68 -19.65 7.83
N VAL A 250 -12.75 -18.46 7.27
CA VAL A 250 -12.44 -17.20 8.02
C VAL A 250 -13.50 -16.13 7.80
N ARG A 251 -13.62 -15.24 8.78
CA ARG A 251 -14.38 -14.01 8.71
C ARG A 251 -13.46 -12.82 8.89
N ILE A 252 -13.39 -11.96 7.87
CA ILE A 252 -12.65 -10.69 7.91
C ILE A 252 -13.62 -9.57 8.23
N ARG A 253 -13.33 -8.78 9.27
CA ARG A 253 -14.19 -7.68 9.74
C ARG A 253 -13.54 -6.32 9.53
N ASP A 254 -14.36 -5.28 9.55
CA ASP A 254 -13.96 -3.88 9.34
C ASP A 254 -13.23 -3.71 7.99
N THR A 255 -13.72 -4.40 6.96
CA THR A 255 -13.24 -4.32 5.57
C THR A 255 -14.33 -3.76 4.66
N GLN A 256 -14.01 -3.51 3.40
CA GLN A 256 -14.96 -3.05 2.39
C GLN A 256 -14.80 -3.94 1.15
N PRO A 257 -15.72 -4.88 0.89
CA PRO A 257 -15.62 -5.83 -0.23
C PRO A 257 -15.46 -5.17 -1.59
N ASP A 258 -16.17 -4.08 -1.86
CA ASP A 258 -16.17 -3.36 -3.14
C ASP A 258 -14.77 -2.81 -3.52
N LEU A 259 -13.84 -2.74 -2.56
CA LEU A 259 -12.47 -2.26 -2.81
C LEU A 259 -11.54 -3.33 -3.40
N LEU A 260 -12.00 -4.60 -3.45
CA LEU A 260 -11.16 -5.72 -3.89
C LEU A 260 -11.89 -6.75 -4.76
N ASP A 261 -12.87 -6.34 -5.53
CA ASP A 261 -13.68 -7.20 -6.42
C ASP A 261 -12.82 -8.13 -7.30
N ALA A 262 -11.77 -7.60 -7.93
CA ALA A 262 -10.87 -8.39 -8.77
C ALA A 262 -10.17 -9.53 -8.00
N VAL A 263 -9.87 -9.31 -6.71
CA VAL A 263 -9.27 -10.33 -5.83
C VAL A 263 -10.32 -11.36 -5.42
N LEU A 264 -11.52 -10.91 -5.05
CA LEU A 264 -12.63 -11.80 -4.65
C LEU A 264 -13.03 -12.70 -5.82
N THR A 265 -13.17 -12.15 -7.03
CA THR A 265 -13.44 -12.93 -8.24
C THR A 265 -12.40 -14.06 -8.46
N LYS A 266 -11.09 -13.77 -8.26
CA LYS A 266 -10.04 -14.77 -8.41
C LYS A 266 -10.07 -15.82 -7.29
N LEU A 267 -10.49 -15.47 -6.09
CA LEU A 267 -10.70 -16.44 -5.01
C LEU A 267 -11.88 -17.37 -5.29
N GLU A 268 -12.99 -16.84 -5.87
CA GLU A 268 -14.11 -17.67 -6.34
C GLU A 268 -13.70 -18.61 -7.46
N GLU A 269 -12.93 -18.13 -8.45
CA GLU A 269 -12.33 -18.97 -9.51
C GLU A 269 -11.45 -20.08 -8.91
N ALA A 270 -10.73 -19.79 -7.82
CA ALA A 270 -9.93 -20.76 -7.07
C ALA A 270 -10.79 -21.77 -6.27
N GLY A 271 -12.10 -21.59 -6.21
CA GLY A 271 -13.06 -22.49 -5.57
C GLY A 271 -13.50 -22.06 -4.17
N ALA A 272 -13.22 -20.85 -3.77
CA ALA A 272 -13.69 -20.30 -2.50
C ALA A 272 -15.19 -19.97 -2.56
N HIS A 273 -15.89 -20.24 -1.46
CA HIS A 273 -17.24 -19.72 -1.22
C HIS A 273 -17.13 -18.42 -0.44
N LEU A 274 -17.65 -17.35 -1.01
CA LEU A 274 -17.63 -16.02 -0.42
C LEU A 274 -19.04 -15.60 -0.01
N ASN A 275 -19.14 -14.94 1.16
CA ASN A 275 -20.32 -14.22 1.60
C ASN A 275 -19.89 -12.85 2.11
N THR A 276 -20.48 -11.77 1.59
CA THR A 276 -20.09 -10.39 1.90
C THR A 276 -21.24 -9.60 2.47
N THR A 277 -20.91 -8.70 3.38
CA THR A 277 -21.78 -7.60 3.84
C THR A 277 -21.05 -6.28 3.59
N ASP A 278 -21.60 -5.16 4.03
CA ASP A 278 -20.97 -3.84 3.80
C ASP A 278 -19.55 -3.74 4.41
N ASP A 279 -19.29 -4.47 5.51
CA ASP A 279 -18.04 -4.36 6.29
C ASP A 279 -17.39 -5.70 6.63
N THR A 280 -17.87 -6.79 6.05
CA THR A 280 -17.41 -8.15 6.39
C THR A 280 -17.29 -9.01 5.14
N ILE A 281 -16.25 -9.87 5.11
CA ILE A 281 -16.10 -10.92 4.12
C ILE A 281 -15.91 -12.25 4.86
N GLU A 282 -16.74 -13.23 4.54
CA GLU A 282 -16.56 -14.62 4.94
C GLU A 282 -16.05 -15.43 3.74
N LEU A 283 -15.03 -16.23 3.97
CA LEU A 283 -14.50 -17.19 2.99
C LEU A 283 -14.51 -18.59 3.57
N SER A 284 -14.98 -19.57 2.79
CA SER A 284 -14.85 -20.99 3.12
C SER A 284 -14.34 -21.79 1.92
N MET A 285 -13.36 -22.64 2.16
CA MET A 285 -12.90 -23.67 1.21
C MET A 285 -13.55 -25.03 1.48
N ASP A 286 -14.26 -25.20 2.59
CA ASP A 286 -14.86 -26.47 3.02
C ASP A 286 -13.85 -27.64 3.04
N GLY A 287 -12.60 -27.35 3.43
CA GLY A 287 -11.49 -28.32 3.45
C GLY A 287 -10.95 -28.70 2.08
N ARG A 288 -11.42 -28.05 0.99
CA ARG A 288 -10.98 -28.36 -0.37
C ARG A 288 -9.69 -27.65 -0.71
N ARG A 289 -8.90 -28.26 -1.57
CA ARG A 289 -7.71 -27.63 -2.18
C ARG A 289 -8.14 -26.57 -3.19
N ALA A 290 -7.45 -25.44 -3.22
CA ALA A 290 -7.69 -24.39 -4.19
C ALA A 290 -7.32 -24.87 -5.61
N LYS A 291 -8.00 -24.32 -6.62
CA LYS A 291 -7.63 -24.47 -8.04
C LYS A 291 -6.70 -23.34 -8.44
N ALA A 292 -5.74 -23.65 -9.31
CA ALA A 292 -4.83 -22.62 -9.84
C ALA A 292 -5.60 -21.62 -10.73
N VAL A 293 -5.20 -20.36 -10.65
CA VAL A 293 -5.83 -19.25 -11.37
C VAL A 293 -4.82 -18.49 -12.21
N HIS A 294 -5.31 -17.85 -13.27
CA HIS A 294 -4.52 -16.95 -14.10
C HIS A 294 -4.79 -15.51 -13.68
N VAL A 295 -3.70 -14.77 -13.38
CA VAL A 295 -3.76 -13.39 -12.94
C VAL A 295 -2.92 -12.51 -13.85
N ARG A 296 -3.43 -11.32 -14.18
CA ARG A 296 -2.69 -10.24 -14.81
C ARG A 296 -2.87 -8.99 -13.98
N THR A 297 -1.78 -8.43 -13.48
CA THR A 297 -1.82 -7.17 -12.73
C THR A 297 -2.05 -5.99 -13.66
N ALA A 298 -2.78 -5.00 -13.19
CA ALA A 298 -2.96 -3.71 -13.87
C ALA A 298 -3.47 -2.68 -12.85
N PRO A 299 -3.45 -1.36 -13.17
CA PRO A 299 -4.05 -0.34 -12.33
C PRO A 299 -5.52 -0.61 -12.00
N PHE A 300 -5.96 -0.13 -10.84
CA PHE A 300 -7.36 -0.29 -10.39
C PHE A 300 -8.37 0.18 -11.48
N PRO A 301 -9.49 -0.52 -11.69
CA PRO A 301 -10.09 -1.59 -10.86
C PRO A 301 -9.63 -3.02 -11.23
N ALA A 302 -8.59 -3.16 -12.04
CA ALA A 302 -8.03 -4.46 -12.36
C ALA A 302 -7.29 -5.08 -11.16
N PHE A 303 -6.71 -6.27 -11.37
CA PHE A 303 -6.06 -7.01 -10.29
C PHE A 303 -4.81 -6.27 -9.76
N PRO A 304 -4.75 -5.97 -8.44
CA PRO A 304 -3.69 -5.15 -7.88
C PRO A 304 -2.34 -5.89 -7.83
N THR A 305 -1.28 -5.20 -8.27
CA THR A 305 0.09 -5.71 -8.19
C THR A 305 0.50 -6.06 -6.75
N ASP A 306 -0.09 -5.44 -5.74
CA ASP A 306 0.16 -5.71 -4.31
C ASP A 306 -0.37 -7.07 -3.84
N MET A 307 -1.20 -7.75 -4.65
CA MET A 307 -1.70 -9.11 -4.39
C MET A 307 -1.01 -10.19 -5.24
N GLN A 308 -0.10 -9.81 -6.12
CA GLN A 308 0.57 -10.71 -7.05
C GLN A 308 1.33 -11.84 -6.33
N ALA A 309 2.10 -11.52 -5.30
CA ALA A 309 2.93 -12.50 -4.58
C ALA A 309 2.06 -13.50 -3.77
N GLN A 310 0.95 -13.04 -3.18
CA GLN A 310 0.03 -13.90 -2.44
C GLN A 310 -0.65 -14.93 -3.37
N PHE A 311 -1.06 -14.52 -4.58
CA PHE A 311 -1.61 -15.44 -5.57
C PHE A 311 -0.55 -16.33 -6.20
N SER A 312 0.71 -15.91 -6.26
CA SER A 312 1.82 -16.81 -6.59
C SER A 312 1.95 -17.93 -5.56
N ALA A 313 1.83 -17.61 -4.26
CA ALA A 313 1.83 -18.61 -3.19
C ALA A 313 0.61 -19.52 -3.26
N LEU A 314 -0.60 -19.01 -3.52
CA LEU A 314 -1.80 -19.80 -3.70
C LEU A 314 -1.63 -20.80 -4.85
N ASN A 315 -1.18 -20.35 -6.02
CA ASN A 315 -0.95 -21.20 -7.17
C ASN A 315 0.10 -22.27 -6.91
N ALA A 316 1.09 -22.03 -6.06
CA ALA A 316 2.15 -22.98 -5.74
C ALA A 316 1.63 -24.26 -5.06
N VAL A 317 0.49 -24.19 -4.37
CA VAL A 317 -0.14 -25.34 -3.69
C VAL A 317 -1.52 -25.70 -4.26
N ALA A 318 -1.97 -25.01 -5.31
CA ALA A 318 -3.27 -25.23 -5.93
C ALA A 318 -3.28 -26.48 -6.84
N GLU A 319 -4.46 -26.96 -7.23
CA GLU A 319 -4.62 -27.96 -8.26
C GLU A 319 -4.42 -27.35 -9.65
N GLY A 320 -3.55 -27.95 -10.46
CA GLY A 320 -3.29 -27.51 -11.84
C GLY A 320 -2.16 -26.50 -11.97
N ALA A 321 -2.18 -25.75 -13.06
CA ALA A 321 -1.18 -24.75 -13.40
C ALA A 321 -1.84 -23.36 -13.54
N GLY A 322 -1.19 -22.33 -12.98
CA GLY A 322 -1.60 -20.95 -13.10
C GLY A 322 -0.48 -20.07 -13.62
N THR A 323 -0.84 -18.89 -14.09
CA THR A 323 0.12 -17.87 -14.54
C THR A 323 -0.12 -16.55 -13.83
N ILE A 324 0.96 -15.87 -13.49
CA ILE A 324 0.92 -14.50 -12.95
C ILE A 324 1.70 -13.59 -13.91
N THR A 325 0.99 -12.73 -14.63
CA THR A 325 1.60 -11.73 -15.50
C THR A 325 1.66 -10.39 -14.80
N GLU A 326 2.87 -9.91 -14.52
CA GLU A 326 3.12 -8.63 -13.85
C GLU A 326 3.33 -7.53 -14.91
N THR A 327 2.50 -6.50 -14.89
CA THR A 327 2.57 -5.40 -15.88
C THR A 327 2.83 -4.03 -15.26
N VAL A 328 2.93 -3.96 -13.94
CA VAL A 328 3.11 -2.69 -13.20
C VAL A 328 4.56 -2.51 -12.77
N PHE A 329 5.21 -3.57 -12.26
CA PHE A 329 6.59 -3.51 -11.77
C PHE A 329 7.43 -4.67 -12.31
N GLU A 330 8.44 -4.35 -13.11
CA GLU A 330 9.25 -5.31 -13.87
C GLU A 330 10.04 -6.30 -13.01
N ASN A 331 10.45 -5.94 -11.80
CA ASN A 331 11.30 -6.77 -10.91
C ASN A 331 10.53 -7.39 -9.73
N ARG A 332 9.23 -7.61 -9.85
CA ARG A 332 8.40 -8.01 -8.69
C ARG A 332 8.26 -9.52 -8.49
N PHE A 333 9.26 -10.30 -8.90
CA PHE A 333 9.27 -11.76 -8.78
C PHE A 333 10.34 -12.31 -7.82
N MET A 334 10.90 -11.48 -6.94
CA MET A 334 11.98 -11.90 -6.02
C MET A 334 11.56 -13.01 -5.04
N HIS A 335 10.28 -13.10 -4.69
CA HIS A 335 9.74 -14.16 -3.83
C HIS A 335 9.81 -15.55 -4.46
N ILE A 336 9.88 -15.66 -5.78
CA ILE A 336 9.87 -16.96 -6.48
C ILE A 336 11.08 -17.80 -6.11
N GLN A 337 12.27 -17.21 -6.04
CA GLN A 337 13.48 -17.93 -5.67
C GLN A 337 13.39 -18.51 -4.25
N GLU A 338 12.85 -17.76 -3.32
CA GLU A 338 12.66 -18.24 -1.94
C GLU A 338 11.58 -19.33 -1.87
N MET A 339 10.51 -19.21 -2.65
CA MET A 339 9.46 -20.25 -2.72
C MET A 339 9.98 -21.53 -3.39
N GLN A 340 10.87 -21.43 -4.39
CA GLN A 340 11.55 -22.61 -4.99
C GLN A 340 12.39 -23.35 -3.94
N ARG A 341 12.99 -22.66 -2.96
CA ARG A 341 13.69 -23.29 -1.82
C ARG A 341 12.73 -24.11 -0.95
N MET A 342 11.44 -23.75 -0.94
CA MET A 342 10.38 -24.49 -0.27
C MET A 342 9.76 -25.60 -1.14
N GLY A 343 10.34 -25.87 -2.32
CA GLY A 343 9.88 -26.92 -3.23
C GLY A 343 8.78 -26.49 -4.21
N ALA A 344 8.49 -25.19 -4.34
CA ALA A 344 7.53 -24.70 -5.32
C ALA A 344 8.03 -24.92 -6.76
N ASN A 345 7.15 -25.38 -7.65
CA ASN A 345 7.45 -25.54 -9.08
C ASN A 345 7.04 -24.27 -9.84
N MET A 346 7.96 -23.36 -9.97
CA MET A 346 7.75 -22.03 -10.53
C MET A 346 8.88 -21.66 -11.48
N ARG A 347 8.57 -20.95 -12.56
CA ARG A 347 9.55 -20.33 -13.46
C ARG A 347 9.04 -18.99 -13.97
N VAL A 348 9.97 -18.09 -14.27
CA VAL A 348 9.65 -16.77 -14.82
C VAL A 348 10.09 -16.70 -16.28
N GLU A 349 9.19 -16.30 -17.15
CA GLU A 349 9.44 -16.05 -18.57
C GLU A 349 8.99 -14.61 -18.90
N GLY A 350 9.96 -13.73 -19.14
CA GLY A 350 9.66 -12.31 -19.33
C GLY A 350 9.00 -11.69 -18.08
N ASN A 351 7.78 -11.22 -18.24
CA ASN A 351 6.97 -10.64 -17.15
C ASN A 351 5.91 -11.60 -16.60
N THR A 352 6.04 -12.90 -16.86
CA THR A 352 5.05 -13.90 -16.46
C THR A 352 5.72 -15.03 -15.65
N ALA A 353 5.19 -15.26 -14.45
CA ALA A 353 5.49 -16.46 -13.67
C ALA A 353 4.53 -17.58 -14.07
N ILE A 354 5.08 -18.75 -14.42
CA ILE A 354 4.34 -19.98 -14.70
C ILE A 354 4.51 -20.87 -13.47
N ILE A 355 3.40 -21.28 -12.87
CA ILE A 355 3.38 -21.95 -11.58
C ILE A 355 2.58 -23.24 -11.72
N GLN A 356 3.24 -24.36 -11.50
CA GLN A 356 2.59 -25.67 -11.40
C GLN A 356 2.40 -26.00 -9.92
N GLY A 357 1.16 -26.14 -9.49
CA GLY A 357 0.87 -26.49 -8.10
C GLY A 357 1.48 -27.82 -7.70
N VAL A 358 2.05 -27.86 -6.51
CA VAL A 358 2.61 -29.08 -5.89
C VAL A 358 1.70 -29.54 -4.75
N ASP A 359 1.73 -30.83 -4.43
CA ASP A 359 0.91 -31.36 -3.34
C ASP A 359 1.34 -30.83 -1.98
N ARG A 360 2.63 -30.55 -1.81
CA ARG A 360 3.21 -30.06 -0.56
C ARG A 360 4.39 -29.14 -0.81
N LEU A 361 4.47 -28.09 -0.02
CA LEU A 361 5.71 -27.33 0.17
C LEU A 361 6.46 -27.90 1.37
N THR A 362 7.78 -27.77 1.38
CA THR A 362 8.64 -28.14 2.49
C THR A 362 9.12 -26.90 3.22
N ALA A 363 9.13 -26.95 4.54
CA ALA A 363 9.63 -25.87 5.35
C ALA A 363 11.13 -25.62 5.07
N ALA A 364 11.52 -24.36 5.03
CA ALA A 364 12.91 -23.95 4.85
C ALA A 364 13.16 -22.61 5.55
N PRO A 365 14.41 -22.28 5.89
CA PRO A 365 14.78 -20.90 6.16
C PRO A 365 14.67 -20.09 4.86
N VAL A 366 13.90 -19.00 4.89
CA VAL A 366 13.67 -18.09 3.77
C VAL A 366 13.86 -16.64 4.20
N MET A 367 14.12 -15.78 3.26
CA MET A 367 14.47 -14.40 3.50
C MET A 367 13.45 -13.46 2.86
N ALA A 368 12.87 -12.58 3.68
CA ALA A 368 12.05 -11.49 3.21
C ALA A 368 12.87 -10.54 2.32
N THR A 369 12.37 -10.23 1.12
CA THR A 369 13.05 -9.39 0.12
C THR A 369 12.40 -8.04 -0.08
N ASP A 370 11.09 -7.98 0.02
CA ASP A 370 10.26 -6.78 0.01
C ASP A 370 8.95 -7.04 0.79
N LEU A 371 8.17 -5.98 0.99
CA LEU A 371 6.96 -6.01 1.78
C LEU A 371 5.96 -7.10 1.35
N ARG A 372 5.62 -7.20 0.06
CA ARG A 372 4.57 -8.10 -0.43
C ARG A 372 5.11 -9.50 -0.72
N ALA A 373 6.35 -9.61 -1.21
CA ALA A 373 7.06 -10.88 -1.31
C ALA A 373 7.14 -11.57 0.06
N SER A 374 7.43 -10.80 1.11
CA SER A 374 7.51 -11.31 2.48
C SER A 374 6.21 -11.92 2.96
N ALA A 375 5.07 -11.29 2.66
CA ALA A 375 3.76 -11.83 3.00
C ALA A 375 3.51 -13.18 2.33
N SER A 376 3.87 -13.34 1.04
CA SER A 376 3.71 -14.63 0.33
C SER A 376 4.54 -15.76 0.95
N LEU A 377 5.73 -15.46 1.48
CA LEU A 377 6.56 -16.45 2.19
C LEU A 377 5.94 -16.88 3.52
N ILE A 378 5.28 -15.97 4.24
CA ILE A 378 4.49 -16.33 5.41
C ILE A 378 3.36 -17.27 5.01
N LEU A 379 2.59 -16.93 3.97
CA LEU A 379 1.50 -17.76 3.47
C LEU A 379 2.00 -19.17 3.07
N ALA A 380 3.11 -19.23 2.35
CA ALA A 380 3.74 -20.51 2.00
C ALA A 380 4.14 -21.31 3.26
N GLY A 381 4.70 -20.66 4.27
CA GLY A 381 5.05 -21.28 5.54
C GLY A 381 3.86 -21.86 6.31
N LEU A 382 2.66 -21.23 6.21
CA LEU A 382 1.44 -21.74 6.86
C LEU A 382 0.97 -23.08 6.32
N VAL A 383 1.32 -23.42 5.08
CA VAL A 383 0.90 -24.65 4.41
C VAL A 383 2.05 -25.62 4.13
N ALA A 384 3.28 -25.28 4.48
CA ALA A 384 4.45 -26.13 4.30
C ALA A 384 4.55 -27.20 5.38
N ASP A 385 5.08 -28.37 5.03
CA ASP A 385 5.40 -29.41 5.99
C ASP A 385 6.65 -29.03 6.80
N GLY A 386 6.51 -28.87 8.11
CA GLY A 386 7.59 -28.56 9.04
C GLY A 386 7.54 -27.14 9.62
N GLU A 387 8.71 -26.62 10.02
CA GLU A 387 8.86 -25.30 10.64
C GLU A 387 9.66 -24.37 9.72
N THR A 388 9.01 -23.36 9.17
CA THR A 388 9.61 -22.34 8.30
C THR A 388 10.10 -21.16 9.12
N THR A 389 11.33 -20.72 8.87
CA THR A 389 11.89 -19.49 9.42
C THR A 389 11.90 -18.40 8.36
N VAL A 390 11.30 -17.24 8.66
CA VAL A 390 11.34 -16.07 7.80
C VAL A 390 12.21 -15.00 8.43
N ASP A 391 13.34 -14.71 7.82
CA ASP A 391 14.28 -13.66 8.24
C ASP A 391 13.96 -12.31 7.60
N ARG A 392 14.55 -11.21 8.11
CA ARG A 392 14.39 -9.83 7.63
C ARG A 392 12.95 -9.32 7.67
N ILE A 393 12.20 -9.67 8.69
CA ILE A 393 10.78 -9.35 8.82
C ILE A 393 10.48 -7.85 8.97
N TYR A 394 11.49 -7.00 9.12
CA TYR A 394 11.32 -5.55 9.05
C TYR A 394 10.67 -5.08 7.74
N HIS A 395 10.76 -5.87 6.66
CA HIS A 395 10.01 -5.63 5.43
C HIS A 395 8.50 -5.82 5.63
N ILE A 396 8.11 -6.81 6.43
CA ILE A 396 6.70 -7.10 6.75
C ILE A 396 6.11 -5.98 7.61
N ASP A 397 6.85 -5.54 8.62
CA ASP A 397 6.43 -4.49 9.58
C ASP A 397 6.21 -3.12 8.92
N ARG A 398 6.58 -2.97 7.67
CA ARG A 398 6.28 -1.79 6.86
C ARG A 398 4.83 -1.73 6.37
N GLY A 399 4.13 -2.86 6.30
CA GLY A 399 2.82 -2.90 5.68
C GLY A 399 1.80 -3.87 6.27
N TYR A 400 2.17 -4.63 7.28
CA TYR A 400 1.26 -5.50 8.02
C TYR A 400 1.45 -5.27 9.52
N GLU A 401 0.37 -4.88 10.16
CA GLU A 401 0.33 -4.66 11.60
C GLU A 401 0.25 -6.00 12.34
N CYS A 402 1.31 -6.35 13.07
CA CYS A 402 1.36 -7.56 13.92
C CYS A 402 0.77 -8.79 13.20
N ILE A 403 1.26 -9.09 11.98
CA ILE A 403 0.69 -10.14 11.13
C ILE A 403 0.66 -11.50 11.83
N GLU A 404 1.66 -11.79 12.68
CA GLU A 404 1.73 -13.02 13.48
C GLU A 404 0.61 -13.11 14.49
N GLU A 405 0.21 -12.01 15.13
CA GLU A 405 -0.87 -12.00 16.09
C GLU A 405 -2.22 -12.17 15.40
N LYS A 406 -2.43 -11.49 14.27
CA LYS A 406 -3.66 -11.59 13.48
C LYS A 406 -3.83 -12.99 12.87
N LEU A 407 -2.77 -13.58 12.34
CA LEU A 407 -2.80 -14.97 11.85
C LEU A 407 -3.02 -15.98 12.99
N SER A 408 -2.46 -15.72 14.18
CA SER A 408 -2.70 -16.56 15.37
C SER A 408 -4.18 -16.53 15.80
N GLN A 409 -4.89 -15.40 15.64
CA GLN A 409 -6.35 -15.33 15.85
C GLN A 409 -7.14 -16.23 14.88
N LEU A 410 -6.56 -16.52 13.73
CA LEU A 410 -7.09 -17.45 12.73
C LEU A 410 -6.60 -18.90 12.92
N GLY A 411 -5.91 -19.19 14.03
CA GLY A 411 -5.43 -20.52 14.36
C GLY A 411 -4.05 -20.87 13.81
N ALA A 412 -3.34 -19.94 13.18
CA ALA A 412 -1.98 -20.19 12.72
C ALA A 412 -1.01 -20.40 13.88
N ARG A 413 -0.04 -21.30 13.66
CA ARG A 413 1.08 -21.55 14.58
C ARG A 413 2.28 -20.72 14.16
N ILE A 414 2.27 -19.46 14.50
CA ILE A 414 3.28 -18.47 14.11
C ILE A 414 3.73 -17.68 15.34
N ARG A 415 5.01 -17.37 15.41
CA ARG A 415 5.57 -16.57 16.51
C ARG A 415 6.73 -15.71 16.04
N ARG A 416 6.86 -14.55 16.65
CA ARG A 416 8.02 -13.67 16.50
C ARG A 416 9.06 -14.02 17.55
N VAL A 417 10.31 -14.11 17.13
CA VAL A 417 11.44 -14.39 18.02
C VAL A 417 12.63 -13.51 17.67
N PRO A 418 13.49 -13.14 18.62
CA PRO A 418 14.75 -12.48 18.33
C PRO A 418 15.61 -13.32 17.38
N ALA A 419 16.34 -12.67 16.46
CA ALA A 419 17.25 -13.34 15.52
C ALA A 419 18.60 -13.63 16.16
#